data_2baf9c82f3fa5575b6ae8e9f0f52f4a4
#
_entry.id   2baf9c82f3fa5575b6ae8e9f0f52f4a4
#
_cell.length_a   1.000
_cell.length_b   1.000
_cell.length_c   1.000
_cell.angle_alpha   90.00
_cell.angle_beta   90.00
_cell.angle_gamma   90.00
#
_symmetry.space_group_name_H-M   'P 1'
#
loop_
_entity.id
_entity.type
_entity.pdbx_description
1 polymer ?
#
loop_
_entity_poly.entity_id
_entity_poly.type
_entity_poly.pdbx_seq_one_letter_code
_entity_poly.pdbx_strand_id
1 'polypeptide(L)'
;MKGRPDGKSKDQAQGEFLKLVGEGRTVKDALAVVHRAETTYKQWRKDPKFAILADRARLGAKYAGPERVELPFAEFSEKYLFQRVWPHTQNIVDVIEGREPSWLHPSMTFEPAEPDLVMINIAPEHAKTIGVTVNYTVSQIAMNPNIRVIIVSKTRDMAKKMLLAIKTRLTHPRYQPFHLAYGPAEGYDSDSEGWDAQRIYISNQLRDSGEKDPTVEALGIGSHIYGARADLIILDDVV
;
A
#
# COMPACT_ATOMS: atom_id res chain seq x y z
N MET A 1 6.03 20.24 49.55
CA MET A 1 6.11 19.70 48.15
C MET A 1 4.98 18.70 47.98
N LYS A 2 3.96 18.97 47.16
CA LYS A 2 2.95 17.99 46.83
C LYS A 2 3.58 16.92 45.94
N GLY A 3 3.69 15.67 46.42
CA GLY A 3 4.22 14.54 45.67
C GLY A 3 3.45 14.38 44.32
N ARG A 4 4.15 13.93 43.29
CA ARG A 4 3.56 13.64 41.99
C ARG A 4 2.57 12.50 42.13
N PRO A 5 1.35 12.59 41.54
CA PRO A 5 0.29 11.61 41.80
C PRO A 5 0.62 10.18 41.35
N ASP A 6 1.61 9.97 40.48
CA ASP A 6 2.01 8.68 39.89
C ASP A 6 3.44 8.26 40.23
N GLY A 7 4.19 9.04 41.01
CA GLY A 7 5.60 8.78 41.34
C GLY A 7 6.57 8.81 40.17
N LYS A 8 6.10 9.00 38.92
CA LYS A 8 6.94 8.96 37.73
C LYS A 8 7.79 10.23 37.57
N SER A 9 9.04 10.06 37.14
CA SER A 9 9.90 11.19 36.75
C SER A 9 9.32 11.91 35.51
N LYS A 10 9.83 13.13 35.25
CA LYS A 10 9.43 13.87 34.03
C LYS A 10 9.69 13.04 32.78
N ASP A 11 10.88 12.44 32.68
CA ASP A 11 11.31 11.70 31.49
C ASP A 11 10.52 10.40 31.29
N GLN A 12 10.19 9.70 32.38
CA GLN A 12 9.31 8.53 32.33
C GLN A 12 7.90 8.90 31.85
N ALA A 13 7.32 9.99 32.36
CA ALA A 13 6.00 10.45 31.94
C ALA A 13 6.00 10.92 30.47
N GLN A 14 7.07 11.57 30.01
CA GLN A 14 7.23 11.97 28.62
C GLN A 14 7.39 10.78 27.70
N GLY A 15 8.20 9.78 28.07
CA GLY A 15 8.38 8.56 27.27
C GLY A 15 7.08 7.77 27.12
N GLU A 16 6.34 7.56 28.20
CA GLU A 16 5.04 6.89 28.17
C GLU A 16 3.99 7.67 27.38
N PHE A 17 3.97 8.99 27.53
CA PHE A 17 3.10 9.86 26.73
C PHE A 17 3.37 9.70 25.22
N LEU A 18 4.65 9.77 24.83
CA LEU A 18 5.05 9.62 23.42
C LEU A 18 4.67 8.24 22.86
N LYS A 19 4.82 7.19 23.67
CA LYS A 19 4.38 5.84 23.30
C LYS A 19 2.87 5.78 23.04
N LEU A 20 2.07 6.27 23.98
CA LEU A 20 0.59 6.28 23.88
C LEU A 20 0.08 7.09 22.67
N VAL A 21 0.72 8.24 22.40
CA VAL A 21 0.40 9.04 21.22
C VAL A 21 0.82 8.32 19.94
N GLY A 22 1.97 7.65 19.93
CA GLY A 22 2.42 6.81 18.82
C GLY A 22 1.52 5.60 18.54
N GLU A 23 0.81 5.10 19.55
CA GLU A 23 -0.21 4.06 19.47
C GLU A 23 -1.60 4.60 19.01
N GLY A 24 -1.70 5.88 18.65
CA GLY A 24 -2.93 6.48 18.12
C GLY A 24 -3.87 7.10 19.17
N ARG A 25 -3.48 7.16 20.45
CA ARG A 25 -4.30 7.85 21.47
C ARG A 25 -4.27 9.36 21.27
N THR A 26 -5.39 10.01 21.57
CA THR A 26 -5.43 11.47 21.55
C THR A 26 -4.48 12.05 22.62
N VAL A 27 -3.97 13.26 22.38
CA VAL A 27 -3.13 13.95 23.36
C VAL A 27 -3.83 14.04 24.73
N LYS A 28 -5.14 14.27 24.75
CA LYS A 28 -5.94 14.36 25.97
C LYS A 28 -5.98 13.02 26.72
N ASP A 29 -6.22 11.93 26.02
CA ASP A 29 -6.28 10.59 26.63
C ASP A 29 -4.88 10.13 27.11
N ALA A 30 -3.84 10.38 26.32
CA ALA A 30 -2.47 10.08 26.73
C ALA A 30 -2.05 10.86 27.98
N LEU A 31 -2.43 12.15 28.09
CA LEU A 31 -2.17 12.95 29.28
C LEU A 31 -2.94 12.44 30.50
N ALA A 32 -4.18 11.97 30.32
CA ALA A 32 -4.97 11.38 31.40
C ALA A 32 -4.28 10.13 31.96
N VAL A 33 -3.77 9.24 31.10
CA VAL A 33 -3.04 8.02 31.51
C VAL A 33 -1.78 8.32 32.26
N VAL A 34 -1.01 9.30 31.81
CA VAL A 34 0.22 9.71 32.50
C VAL A 34 -0.01 10.69 33.64
N HIS A 35 -1.27 10.92 34.04
CA HIS A 35 -1.66 11.82 35.12
C HIS A 35 -1.03 13.21 35.03
N ARG A 36 -1.08 13.84 33.86
CA ARG A 36 -0.57 15.20 33.60
C ARG A 36 -1.63 16.09 32.98
N ALA A 37 -1.58 17.36 33.34
CA ALA A 37 -2.49 18.37 32.78
C ALA A 37 -1.99 18.89 31.43
N GLU A 38 -2.89 19.46 30.64
CA GLU A 38 -2.53 20.11 29.37
C GLU A 38 -1.49 21.24 29.51
N THR A 39 -1.52 21.94 30.63
CA THR A 39 -0.51 22.95 30.95
C THR A 39 0.90 22.36 31.03
N THR A 40 1.02 21.14 31.56
CA THR A 40 2.29 20.41 31.60
C THR A 40 2.76 20.04 30.19
N TYR A 41 1.84 19.60 29.33
CA TYR A 41 2.17 19.31 27.93
C TYR A 41 2.64 20.58 27.20
N LYS A 42 1.94 21.72 27.36
CA LYS A 42 2.39 23.00 26.79
C LYS A 42 3.78 23.40 27.29
N GLN A 43 4.12 23.06 28.51
CA GLN A 43 5.45 23.30 29.07
C GLN A 43 6.49 22.33 28.49
N TRP A 44 6.16 21.06 28.31
CA TRP A 44 7.02 20.09 27.63
C TRP A 44 7.32 20.50 26.18
N ARG A 45 6.34 21.01 25.47
CA ARG A 45 6.49 21.51 24.09
C ARG A 45 7.44 22.71 23.93
N LYS A 46 7.82 23.38 25.01
CA LYS A 46 8.86 24.42 24.97
C LYS A 46 10.26 23.84 24.80
N ASP A 47 10.43 22.56 25.11
CA ASP A 47 11.68 21.86 24.81
C ASP A 47 11.65 21.40 23.35
N PRO A 48 12.56 21.90 22.48
CA PRO A 48 12.57 21.57 21.06
C PRO A 48 12.70 20.06 20.79
N LYS A 49 13.48 19.33 21.62
CA LYS A 49 13.66 17.89 21.47
C LYS A 49 12.35 17.14 21.71
N PHE A 50 11.65 17.47 22.78
CA PHE A 50 10.35 16.87 23.08
C PHE A 50 9.30 17.26 22.03
N ALA A 51 9.30 18.51 21.56
CA ALA A 51 8.35 18.95 20.52
C ALA A 51 8.49 18.13 19.25
N ILE A 52 9.71 17.91 18.76
CA ILE A 52 9.99 17.07 17.59
C ILE A 52 9.52 15.63 17.81
N LEU A 53 9.82 15.03 18.98
CA LEU A 53 9.39 13.67 19.29
C LEU A 53 7.88 13.55 19.40
N ALA A 54 7.20 14.54 19.97
CA ALA A 54 5.74 14.55 20.08
C ALA A 54 5.05 14.70 18.71
N ASP A 55 5.59 15.54 17.83
CA ASP A 55 5.09 15.68 16.47
C ASP A 55 5.36 14.42 15.67
N ARG A 56 6.52 13.79 15.81
CA ARG A 56 6.86 12.51 15.18
C ARG A 56 5.96 11.37 15.69
N ALA A 57 5.66 11.30 16.97
CA ALA A 57 4.74 10.32 17.54
C ALA A 57 3.32 10.51 17.00
N ARG A 58 2.84 11.76 16.89
CA ARG A 58 1.53 12.07 16.29
C ARG A 58 1.46 11.73 14.82
N LEU A 59 2.52 12.02 14.07
CA LEU A 59 2.65 11.65 12.67
C LEU A 59 2.73 10.12 12.53
N GLY A 60 3.54 9.45 13.34
CA GLY A 60 3.62 8.00 13.38
C GLY A 60 2.26 7.34 13.65
N ALA A 61 1.49 7.84 14.60
CA ALA A 61 0.13 7.36 14.89
C ALA A 61 -0.84 7.65 13.73
N LYS A 62 -0.74 8.84 13.12
CA LYS A 62 -1.56 9.21 11.95
C LYS A 62 -1.22 8.34 10.74
N TYR A 63 0.06 7.94 10.61
CA TYR A 63 0.60 7.17 9.49
C TYR A 63 0.89 5.70 9.85
N ALA A 64 0.68 5.28 11.09
CA ALA A 64 0.56 3.87 11.44
C ALA A 64 -0.75 3.36 10.81
N GLY A 65 -0.68 3.04 9.55
CA GLY A 65 -1.79 2.37 8.86
C GLY A 65 -2.19 1.11 9.62
N PRO A 66 -3.36 0.56 9.36
CA PRO A 66 -3.82 -0.67 9.98
C PRO A 66 -2.77 -1.76 9.80
N GLU A 67 -2.63 -2.64 10.79
CA GLU A 67 -1.76 -3.81 10.69
C GLU A 67 -2.14 -4.58 9.42
N ARG A 68 -1.22 -4.60 8.46
CA ARG A 68 -1.48 -5.20 7.15
C ARG A 68 -1.49 -6.71 7.30
N VAL A 69 -2.66 -7.30 7.16
CA VAL A 69 -2.81 -8.74 7.15
C VAL A 69 -2.48 -9.23 5.74
N GLU A 70 -1.41 -10.00 5.61
CA GLU A 70 -1.11 -10.69 4.36
C GLU A 70 -2.20 -11.72 4.06
N LEU A 71 -2.90 -11.54 2.96
CA LEU A 71 -3.90 -12.47 2.47
C LEU A 71 -3.45 -13.06 1.14
N PRO A 72 -3.74 -14.34 0.89
CA PRO A 72 -3.61 -14.91 -0.44
C PRO A 72 -4.38 -14.08 -1.47
N PHE A 73 -3.86 -13.96 -2.68
CA PHE A 73 -4.44 -13.11 -3.72
C PHE A 73 -5.93 -13.37 -3.97
N ALA A 74 -6.36 -14.65 -3.99
CA ALA A 74 -7.76 -15.01 -4.18
C ALA A 74 -8.63 -14.44 -3.06
N GLU A 75 -8.24 -14.63 -1.82
CA GLU A 75 -8.98 -14.12 -0.65
C GLU A 75 -9.01 -12.59 -0.64
N PHE A 76 -7.89 -11.95 -0.91
CA PHE A 76 -7.82 -10.49 -1.04
C PHE A 76 -8.77 -9.96 -2.11
N SER A 77 -8.74 -10.57 -3.30
CA SER A 77 -9.55 -10.15 -4.44
C SER A 77 -11.04 -10.33 -4.20
N GLU A 78 -11.46 -11.45 -3.63
CA GLU A 78 -12.88 -11.70 -3.32
C GLU A 78 -13.37 -10.78 -2.20
N LYS A 79 -12.60 -10.64 -1.14
CA LYS A 79 -12.99 -9.87 0.05
C LYS A 79 -13.01 -8.37 -0.17
N TYR A 80 -12.02 -7.82 -0.86
CA TYR A 80 -11.81 -6.39 -0.96
C TYR A 80 -12.08 -5.80 -2.33
N LEU A 81 -11.86 -6.57 -3.40
CA LEU A 81 -12.14 -6.11 -4.75
C LEU A 81 -13.47 -6.65 -5.29
N PHE A 82 -14.16 -7.50 -4.51
CA PHE A 82 -15.46 -8.11 -4.86
C PHE A 82 -15.39 -8.86 -6.19
N GLN A 83 -14.25 -9.50 -6.45
CA GLN A 83 -14.00 -10.20 -7.69
C GLN A 83 -13.50 -11.60 -7.43
N ARG A 84 -14.26 -12.58 -7.93
CA ARG A 84 -13.89 -13.99 -7.88
C ARG A 84 -12.61 -14.20 -8.69
N VAL A 85 -11.69 -14.96 -8.13
CA VAL A 85 -10.49 -15.43 -8.83
C VAL A 85 -10.76 -16.81 -9.41
N TRP A 86 -10.59 -16.92 -10.71
CA TRP A 86 -10.75 -18.20 -11.41
C TRP A 86 -9.46 -19.04 -11.26
N PRO A 87 -9.55 -20.40 -11.33
CA PRO A 87 -8.38 -21.27 -11.17
C PRO A 87 -7.21 -20.91 -12.08
N HIS A 88 -7.46 -20.60 -13.35
CA HIS A 88 -6.40 -20.19 -14.27
C HIS A 88 -5.72 -18.86 -13.85
N THR A 89 -6.48 -17.90 -13.32
CA THR A 89 -5.91 -16.64 -12.79
C THR A 89 -5.09 -16.90 -11.53
N GLN A 90 -5.55 -17.79 -10.65
CA GLN A 90 -4.79 -18.18 -9.46
C GLN A 90 -3.48 -18.86 -9.84
N ASN A 91 -3.50 -19.79 -10.78
CA ASN A 91 -2.29 -20.45 -11.28
C ASN A 91 -1.27 -19.44 -11.84
N ILE A 92 -1.74 -18.44 -12.57
CA ILE A 92 -0.86 -17.37 -13.09
C ILE A 92 -0.19 -16.64 -11.92
N VAL A 93 -0.96 -16.25 -10.90
CA VAL A 93 -0.43 -15.55 -9.74
C VAL A 93 0.53 -16.43 -8.95
N ASP A 94 0.22 -17.72 -8.76
CA ASP A 94 1.11 -18.65 -8.10
C ASP A 94 2.48 -18.72 -8.80
N VAL A 95 2.49 -18.80 -10.13
CA VAL A 95 3.73 -18.79 -10.92
C VAL A 95 4.47 -17.46 -10.81
N ILE A 96 3.77 -16.32 -10.85
CA ILE A 96 4.40 -14.99 -10.68
C ILE A 96 5.06 -14.88 -9.29
N GLU A 97 4.47 -15.48 -8.28
CA GLU A 97 4.98 -15.47 -6.90
C GLU A 97 5.96 -16.63 -6.63
N GLY A 98 6.38 -17.36 -7.65
CA GLY A 98 7.35 -18.47 -7.54
C GLY A 98 6.79 -19.71 -6.85
N ARG A 99 5.48 -19.87 -6.81
CA ARG A 99 4.80 -21.03 -6.22
C ARG A 99 4.36 -22.02 -7.29
N GLU A 100 4.23 -23.29 -6.88
CA GLU A 100 3.55 -24.30 -7.70
C GLU A 100 2.09 -23.92 -7.89
N PRO A 101 1.53 -24.03 -9.13
CA PRO A 101 0.14 -23.75 -9.39
C PRO A 101 -0.79 -24.53 -8.50
N SER A 102 -1.76 -23.86 -7.87
CA SER A 102 -2.71 -24.46 -6.93
C SER A 102 -3.64 -25.47 -7.59
N TRP A 103 -3.84 -25.35 -8.90
CA TRP A 103 -4.66 -26.27 -9.68
C TRP A 103 -4.05 -26.51 -11.06
N LEU A 104 -3.75 -27.77 -11.36
CA LEU A 104 -3.32 -28.18 -12.68
C LEU A 104 -4.31 -29.21 -13.26
N HIS A 105 -4.66 -29.03 -14.53
CA HIS A 105 -5.38 -30.07 -15.23
C HIS A 105 -4.50 -31.33 -15.35
N PRO A 106 -5.05 -32.57 -15.24
CA PRO A 106 -4.24 -33.80 -15.29
C PRO A 106 -3.36 -33.98 -16.54
N SER A 107 -3.66 -33.25 -17.62
CA SER A 107 -2.85 -33.24 -18.85
C SER A 107 -1.77 -32.18 -18.88
N MET A 108 -1.63 -31.39 -17.83
CA MET A 108 -0.62 -30.34 -17.71
C MET A 108 0.51 -30.78 -16.78
N THR A 109 1.70 -30.33 -17.08
CA THR A 109 2.87 -30.47 -16.21
C THR A 109 3.35 -29.08 -15.81
N PHE A 110 3.87 -28.97 -14.61
CA PHE A 110 4.53 -27.75 -14.14
C PHE A 110 6.02 -28.06 -13.97
N GLU A 111 6.86 -27.25 -14.60
CA GLU A 111 8.29 -27.26 -14.39
C GLU A 111 8.67 -25.92 -13.72
N PRO A 112 9.24 -25.94 -12.52
CA PRO A 112 9.68 -24.73 -11.86
C PRO A 112 10.69 -23.98 -12.74
N ALA A 113 10.46 -22.68 -12.89
CA ALA A 113 11.39 -21.79 -13.57
C ALA A 113 11.78 -20.64 -12.62
N GLU A 114 12.85 -19.93 -12.92
CA GLU A 114 13.20 -18.74 -12.17
C GLU A 114 12.12 -17.66 -12.37
N PRO A 115 11.57 -17.07 -11.29
CA PRO A 115 10.37 -16.22 -11.35
C PRO A 115 10.62 -14.81 -11.91
N ASP A 116 11.86 -14.45 -12.26
CA ASP A 116 12.22 -13.11 -12.70
C ASP A 116 11.58 -12.72 -14.04
N LEU A 117 11.21 -13.71 -14.85
CA LEU A 117 10.55 -13.48 -16.14
C LEU A 117 9.47 -14.55 -16.37
N VAL A 118 8.21 -14.13 -16.25
CA VAL A 118 7.05 -15.00 -16.49
C VAL A 118 6.34 -14.60 -17.78
N MET A 119 6.25 -15.50 -18.74
CA MET A 119 5.47 -15.33 -19.96
C MET A 119 4.12 -16.04 -19.81
N ILE A 120 3.03 -15.28 -19.99
CA ILE A 120 1.67 -15.79 -19.84
C ILE A 120 0.97 -15.74 -21.20
N ASN A 121 0.66 -16.89 -21.77
CA ASN A 121 -0.16 -17.01 -22.97
C ASN A 121 -1.50 -17.64 -22.60
N ILE A 122 -2.57 -16.87 -22.72
CA ILE A 122 -3.92 -17.29 -22.39
C ILE A 122 -4.90 -16.76 -23.45
N ALA A 123 -5.93 -17.53 -23.72
CA ALA A 123 -6.96 -17.16 -24.70
C ALA A 123 -7.60 -15.80 -24.36
N PRO A 124 -8.06 -15.05 -25.36
CA PRO A 124 -8.85 -13.82 -25.16
C PRO A 124 -10.04 -14.06 -24.23
N GLU A 125 -10.53 -13.00 -23.59
CA GLU A 125 -11.73 -13.02 -22.71
C GLU A 125 -11.60 -13.80 -21.39
N HIS A 126 -10.39 -14.28 -21.05
CA HIS A 126 -10.13 -14.95 -19.77
C HIS A 126 -9.73 -13.99 -18.65
N ALA A 127 -10.16 -12.74 -18.71
CA ALA A 127 -9.97 -11.69 -17.69
C ALA A 127 -8.49 -11.46 -17.26
N LYS A 128 -7.51 -11.79 -18.11
CA LYS A 128 -6.06 -11.61 -17.86
C LYS A 128 -5.76 -10.19 -17.35
N THR A 129 -6.14 -9.19 -18.12
CA THR A 129 -5.88 -7.79 -17.79
C THR A 129 -6.49 -7.38 -16.45
N ILE A 130 -7.75 -7.76 -16.20
CA ILE A 130 -8.43 -7.41 -14.94
C ILE A 130 -7.86 -8.20 -13.76
N GLY A 131 -7.63 -9.49 -13.92
CA GLY A 131 -7.12 -10.35 -12.85
C GLY A 131 -5.68 -10.06 -12.51
N VAL A 132 -4.81 -10.08 -13.51
CA VAL A 132 -3.36 -9.95 -13.33
C VAL A 132 -2.92 -8.48 -13.36
N THR A 133 -3.14 -7.78 -14.48
CA THR A 133 -2.60 -6.41 -14.60
C THR A 133 -3.22 -5.45 -13.60
N VAL A 134 -4.51 -5.56 -13.32
CA VAL A 134 -5.20 -4.60 -12.44
C VAL A 134 -5.27 -5.10 -10.99
N ASN A 135 -5.93 -6.22 -10.74
CA ASN A 135 -6.22 -6.66 -9.36
C ASN A 135 -4.97 -7.13 -8.63
N TYR A 136 -4.07 -7.84 -9.31
CA TYR A 136 -2.81 -8.24 -8.71
C TYR A 136 -1.92 -7.02 -8.39
N THR A 137 -1.84 -6.03 -9.28
CA THR A 137 -1.14 -4.76 -8.98
C THR A 137 -1.72 -4.09 -7.74
N VAL A 138 -3.05 -4.03 -7.60
CA VAL A 138 -3.69 -3.44 -6.41
C VAL A 138 -3.35 -4.24 -5.14
N SER A 139 -3.34 -5.57 -5.21
CA SER A 139 -2.93 -6.40 -4.06
C SER A 139 -1.47 -6.16 -3.68
N GLN A 140 -0.58 -6.03 -4.64
CA GLN A 140 0.84 -5.73 -4.39
C GLN A 140 1.03 -4.35 -3.75
N ILE A 141 0.28 -3.33 -4.19
CA ILE A 141 0.27 -2.00 -3.56
C ILE A 141 -0.25 -2.08 -2.11
N ALA A 142 -1.26 -2.90 -1.85
CA ALA A 142 -1.79 -3.11 -0.50
C ALA A 142 -0.74 -3.71 0.44
N MET A 143 0.02 -4.70 -0.02
CA MET A 143 1.05 -5.38 0.77
C MET A 143 2.31 -4.55 0.90
N ASN A 144 2.74 -3.89 -0.17
CA ASN A 144 3.93 -3.04 -0.20
C ASN A 144 3.63 -1.68 -0.84
N PRO A 145 3.32 -0.63 -0.07
CA PRO A 145 3.07 0.71 -0.61
C PRO A 145 4.27 1.36 -1.31
N ASN A 146 5.47 0.87 -1.04
CA ASN A 146 6.68 1.38 -1.68
C ASN A 146 6.97 0.70 -3.02
N ILE A 147 6.12 -0.24 -3.45
CA ILE A 147 6.27 -0.92 -4.73
C ILE A 147 6.21 0.07 -5.90
N ARG A 148 7.05 -0.18 -6.88
CA ARG A 148 7.11 0.58 -8.15
C ARG A 148 6.71 -0.35 -9.27
N VAL A 149 5.62 -0.03 -9.95
CA VAL A 149 5.05 -0.85 -11.01
C VAL A 149 5.08 -0.09 -12.33
N ILE A 150 5.58 -0.73 -13.37
CA ILE A 150 5.50 -0.22 -14.74
C ILE A 150 4.56 -1.13 -15.54
N ILE A 151 3.54 -0.53 -16.14
CA ILE A 151 2.62 -1.21 -17.04
C ILE A 151 2.91 -0.74 -18.47
N VAL A 152 3.26 -1.66 -19.33
CA VAL A 152 3.51 -1.40 -20.75
C VAL A 152 2.45 -2.11 -21.58
N SER A 153 1.86 -1.40 -22.53
CA SER A 153 0.94 -1.99 -23.50
C SER A 153 1.27 -1.52 -24.93
N LYS A 154 0.63 -2.13 -25.93
CA LYS A 154 0.82 -1.79 -27.34
C LYS A 154 0.70 -0.27 -27.58
N THR A 155 -0.25 0.37 -26.93
CA THR A 155 -0.41 1.83 -27.00
C THR A 155 -0.45 2.43 -25.60
N ARG A 156 -0.04 3.71 -25.49
CA ARG A 156 -0.15 4.46 -24.24
C ARG A 156 -1.59 4.55 -23.74
N ASP A 157 -2.56 4.65 -24.64
CA ASP A 157 -3.96 4.77 -24.24
C ASP A 157 -4.52 3.47 -23.68
N MET A 158 -4.05 2.31 -24.14
CA MET A 158 -4.38 1.03 -23.53
C MET A 158 -3.80 0.93 -22.11
N ALA A 159 -2.53 1.28 -21.93
CA ALA A 159 -1.90 1.30 -20.61
C ALA A 159 -2.62 2.28 -19.64
N LYS A 160 -3.03 3.46 -20.12
CA LYS A 160 -3.82 4.41 -19.33
C LYS A 160 -5.17 3.85 -18.88
N LYS A 161 -5.84 3.04 -19.70
CA LYS A 161 -7.11 2.38 -19.30
C LYS A 161 -6.89 1.41 -18.16
N MET A 162 -5.78 0.68 -18.15
CA MET A 162 -5.40 -0.22 -17.06
C MET A 162 -5.11 0.58 -15.78
N LEU A 163 -4.35 1.67 -15.90
CA LEU A 163 -4.08 2.57 -14.79
C LEU A 163 -5.36 3.20 -14.24
N LEU A 164 -6.31 3.59 -15.09
CA LEU A 164 -7.61 4.10 -14.65
C LEU A 164 -8.39 3.05 -13.86
N ALA A 165 -8.35 1.79 -14.28
CA ALA A 165 -8.99 0.71 -13.54
C ALA A 165 -8.33 0.46 -12.17
N ILE A 166 -7.01 0.59 -12.06
CA ILE A 166 -6.27 0.56 -10.78
C ILE A 166 -6.68 1.75 -9.92
N LYS A 167 -6.65 2.97 -10.44
CA LYS A 167 -7.08 4.18 -9.74
C LYS A 167 -8.48 4.05 -9.18
N THR A 168 -9.41 3.49 -9.96
CA THR A 168 -10.78 3.25 -9.50
C THR A 168 -10.84 2.37 -8.26
N ARG A 169 -10.01 1.33 -8.16
CA ARG A 169 -9.96 0.46 -6.97
C ARG A 169 -9.35 1.17 -5.77
N LEU A 170 -8.39 2.02 -6.03
CA LEU A 170 -7.67 2.76 -4.99
C LEU A 170 -8.47 3.94 -4.40
N THR A 171 -9.52 4.44 -5.10
CA THR A 171 -10.20 5.68 -4.67
C THR A 171 -11.73 5.59 -4.61
N HIS A 172 -12.35 4.66 -5.37
CA HIS A 172 -13.80 4.64 -5.46
C HIS A 172 -14.45 4.12 -4.17
N PRO A 173 -15.52 4.75 -3.63
CA PRO A 173 -16.17 4.38 -2.37
C PRO A 173 -16.65 2.92 -2.29
N ARG A 174 -16.90 2.26 -3.43
CA ARG A 174 -17.23 0.83 -3.48
C ARG A 174 -16.17 -0.02 -2.78
N TYR A 175 -14.91 0.40 -2.84
CA TYR A 175 -13.76 -0.31 -2.28
C TYR A 175 -13.37 0.21 -0.89
N GLN A 176 -14.26 0.93 -0.22
CA GLN A 176 -14.01 1.44 1.13
C GLN A 176 -13.53 0.37 2.14
N PRO A 177 -14.07 -0.88 2.15
CA PRO A 177 -13.52 -1.92 3.03
C PRO A 177 -12.03 -2.20 2.80
N PHE A 178 -11.57 -2.10 1.55
CA PHE A 178 -10.15 -2.20 1.20
C PHE A 178 -9.38 -0.98 1.73
N HIS A 179 -9.90 0.22 1.52
CA HIS A 179 -9.24 1.45 2.00
C HIS A 179 -9.12 1.45 3.52
N LEU A 180 -10.14 1.00 4.25
CA LEU A 180 -10.10 0.89 5.71
C LEU A 180 -9.11 -0.16 6.22
N ALA A 181 -8.88 -1.22 5.45
CA ALA A 181 -8.02 -2.33 5.87
C ALA A 181 -6.53 -2.08 5.55
N TYR A 182 -6.22 -1.39 4.46
CA TYR A 182 -4.84 -1.29 3.95
C TYR A 182 -4.36 0.12 3.65
N GLY A 183 -5.24 1.10 3.63
CA GLY A 183 -4.91 2.45 3.18
C GLY A 183 -5.57 3.56 4.00
N PRO A 184 -5.45 4.80 3.56
CA PRO A 184 -6.23 5.88 4.13
C PRO A 184 -7.71 5.66 3.82
N ALA A 185 -8.58 5.89 4.83
CA ALA A 185 -10.02 5.74 4.68
C ALA A 185 -10.61 6.64 3.57
N GLU A 186 -9.96 7.76 3.32
CA GLU A 186 -10.32 8.76 2.29
C GLU A 186 -9.95 8.32 0.86
N GLY A 187 -9.12 7.28 0.73
CA GLY A 187 -8.59 6.82 -0.56
C GLY A 187 -7.09 7.05 -0.73
N TYR A 188 -6.49 6.32 -1.64
CA TYR A 188 -5.05 6.31 -1.87
C TYR A 188 -4.51 7.55 -2.57
N ASP A 189 -5.37 8.39 -3.15
CA ASP A 189 -5.04 9.69 -3.74
C ASP A 189 -5.01 10.82 -2.71
N SER A 190 -5.46 10.57 -1.49
CA SER A 190 -5.38 11.52 -0.39
C SER A 190 -3.93 11.88 -0.10
N ASP A 191 -3.59 13.16 -0.09
CA ASP A 191 -2.23 13.65 0.20
C ASP A 191 -1.15 13.09 -0.77
N SER A 192 -1.53 12.81 -2.02
CA SER A 192 -0.66 12.30 -3.08
C SER A 192 0.16 13.42 -3.72
N GLU A 193 1.42 13.17 -4.05
CA GLU A 193 2.29 14.10 -4.80
C GLU A 193 1.94 14.19 -6.29
N GLY A 194 1.25 13.19 -6.84
CA GLY A 194 0.86 13.14 -8.24
C GLY A 194 -0.14 12.03 -8.55
N TRP A 195 -1.24 12.40 -9.21
CA TRP A 195 -2.35 11.50 -9.53
C TRP A 195 -2.89 11.78 -10.94
N ASP A 196 -2.04 11.63 -11.94
CA ASP A 196 -2.39 11.95 -13.31
C ASP A 196 -2.85 10.71 -14.13
N ALA A 197 -3.08 10.87 -15.41
CA ALA A 197 -3.55 9.81 -16.29
C ALA A 197 -2.46 8.80 -16.68
N GLN A 198 -1.20 9.07 -16.37
CA GLN A 198 -0.05 8.28 -16.79
C GLN A 198 0.75 7.76 -15.61
N ARG A 199 0.76 8.49 -14.49
CA ARG A 199 1.50 8.18 -13.28
C ARG A 199 0.66 8.40 -12.05
N ILE A 200 0.84 7.53 -11.07
CA ILE A 200 0.27 7.74 -9.75
C ILE A 200 1.33 7.54 -8.67
N TYR A 201 1.27 8.41 -7.68
CA TYR A 201 1.94 8.27 -6.41
C TYR A 201 0.84 8.09 -5.38
N ILE A 202 0.84 6.98 -4.65
CA ILE A 202 -0.15 6.80 -3.58
C ILE A 202 0.16 7.74 -2.42
N SER A 203 -0.82 7.91 -1.54
CA SER A 203 -0.75 8.78 -0.36
C SER A 203 0.59 8.71 0.37
N ASN A 204 1.14 9.88 0.69
CA ASN A 204 2.34 10.03 1.52
C ASN A 204 2.16 9.51 2.95
N GLN A 205 0.93 9.16 3.34
CA GLN A 205 0.65 8.49 4.60
C GLN A 205 1.09 7.02 4.60
N LEU A 206 1.25 6.42 3.42
CA LEU A 206 1.58 5.01 3.24
C LEU A 206 2.98 4.80 2.68
N ARG A 207 3.45 5.75 1.89
CA ARG A 207 4.67 5.65 1.12
C ARG A 207 5.81 6.42 1.79
N ASP A 208 7.03 5.90 1.67
CA ASP A 208 8.22 6.60 2.14
C ASP A 208 8.46 7.89 1.35
N SER A 209 8.67 9.00 2.05
CA SER A 209 8.89 10.32 1.45
C SER A 209 10.18 10.42 0.62
N GLY A 210 11.05 9.43 0.68
CA GLY A 210 12.30 9.37 -0.08
C GLY A 210 12.19 8.66 -1.44
N GLU A 211 11.06 8.01 -1.71
CA GLU A 211 10.86 7.29 -2.98
C GLU A 211 10.40 8.25 -4.08
N LYS A 212 11.22 8.40 -5.12
CA LYS A 212 11.02 9.36 -6.21
C LYS A 212 10.25 8.79 -7.40
N ASP A 213 10.33 7.47 -7.59
CA ASP A 213 9.66 6.82 -8.71
C ASP A 213 8.16 6.64 -8.41
N PRO A 214 7.26 6.70 -9.40
CA PRO A 214 5.82 6.55 -9.18
C PRO A 214 5.47 5.15 -8.66
N THR A 215 4.36 5.05 -7.93
CA THR A 215 3.80 3.77 -7.52
C THR A 215 3.37 2.95 -8.73
N VAL A 216 2.72 3.59 -9.71
CA VAL A 216 2.40 2.95 -10.99
C VAL A 216 2.63 3.94 -12.13
N GLU A 217 3.33 3.50 -13.18
CA GLU A 217 3.50 4.24 -14.43
C GLU A 217 2.97 3.44 -15.61
N ALA A 218 2.19 4.10 -16.48
CA ALA A 218 1.56 3.53 -17.67
C ALA A 218 2.25 4.02 -18.94
N LEU A 219 2.83 3.10 -19.71
CA LEU A 219 3.64 3.38 -20.89
C LEU A 219 3.12 2.64 -22.12
N GLY A 220 3.30 3.22 -23.29
CA GLY A 220 3.16 2.52 -24.56
C GLY A 220 4.50 1.92 -24.98
N ILE A 221 4.46 0.85 -25.80
CA ILE A 221 5.67 0.31 -26.42
C ILE A 221 6.38 1.42 -27.20
N GLY A 222 7.71 1.47 -27.09
CA GLY A 222 8.51 2.56 -27.69
C GLY A 222 8.62 3.83 -26.82
N SER A 223 8.02 3.86 -25.65
CA SER A 223 8.28 4.91 -24.66
C SER A 223 9.69 4.76 -24.10
N HIS A 224 10.34 5.89 -23.81
CA HIS A 224 11.66 5.88 -23.17
C HIS A 224 11.51 5.61 -21.66
N ILE A 225 12.15 4.56 -21.17
CA ILE A 225 12.16 4.15 -19.75
C ILE A 225 13.57 4.37 -19.17
N TYR A 226 14.18 5.53 -19.45
CA TYR A 226 15.51 5.80 -18.92
C TYR A 226 15.45 6.26 -17.45
N GLY A 227 16.23 5.58 -16.61
CA GLY A 227 16.42 5.95 -15.20
C GLY A 227 15.26 5.60 -14.28
N ALA A 228 14.16 5.02 -14.77
CA ALA A 228 13.10 4.51 -13.93
C ALA A 228 13.48 3.21 -13.24
N ARG A 229 13.11 3.05 -11.99
CA ARG A 229 13.25 1.80 -11.24
C ARG A 229 11.88 1.16 -11.13
N ALA A 230 11.83 -0.15 -11.24
CA ALA A 230 10.61 -0.92 -11.05
C ALA A 230 10.90 -2.20 -10.29
N ASP A 231 9.99 -2.56 -9.40
CA ASP A 231 9.98 -3.83 -8.69
C ASP A 231 9.11 -4.85 -9.44
N LEU A 232 8.15 -4.36 -10.23
CA LEU A 232 7.27 -5.15 -11.07
C LEU A 232 7.06 -4.47 -12.43
N ILE A 233 7.30 -5.20 -13.50
CA ILE A 233 7.01 -4.74 -14.86
C ILE A 233 5.98 -5.69 -15.49
N ILE A 234 4.86 -5.15 -15.94
CA ILE A 234 3.79 -5.90 -16.60
C ILE A 234 3.73 -5.47 -18.07
N LEU A 235 3.97 -6.41 -18.96
CA LEU A 235 3.81 -6.24 -20.39
C LEU A 235 2.47 -6.87 -20.80
N ASP A 236 1.43 -6.05 -21.05
CA ASP A 236 0.10 -6.53 -21.37
C ASP A 236 -0.29 -6.15 -22.80
N ASP A 237 -0.56 -7.16 -23.62
CA ASP A 237 -0.90 -7.03 -25.04
C ASP A 237 0.08 -6.12 -25.81
N VAL A 238 1.37 -6.44 -25.74
CA VAL A 238 2.45 -5.66 -26.39
C VAL A 238 2.72 -6.10 -27.84
N VAL A 239 2.14 -7.18 -28.29
CA VAL A 239 2.25 -7.72 -29.68
C VAL A 239 0.98 -7.52 -30.47
#